data_e381f45aa0666f64bb6b6cc79cda2833
#
_entry.id   e381f45aa0666f64bb6b6cc79cda2833
#
_cell.length_a   1.000
_cell.length_b   1.000
_cell.length_c   1.000
_cell.angle_alpha   90.00
_cell.angle_beta   90.00
_cell.angle_gamma   90.00
#
_symmetry.space_group_name_H-M   'P 1'
#
loop_
_entity.id
_entity.type
_entity.pdbx_description
1 polymer ?
#
loop_
_entity_poly.entity_id
_entity_poly.type
_entity_poly.pdbx_seq_one_letter_code
_entity_poly.pdbx_strand_id
1 'polypeptide(L)'
;MPHHETERALPASATASKPNIECHNIARFFPPATWALKNATLSIHEGESVAITGASGSGKSTLLSIIGLLDQPSEGELKILGQNMGTASDAERTVARREHIAFVFQAYHLIAHLNATENIAHTLRMRGVPGRQTHQRALQALEQVGLGHRLEVLPRNMSGGEQQRVAV
;
A
#
# COMPACT_ATOMS: atom_id res chain seq x y z
N MET A 1 -24.90 -35.90 -21.48
CA MET A 1 -23.75 -35.32 -22.19
C MET A 1 -22.99 -34.48 -21.21
N PRO A 2 -21.82 -34.93 -20.66
CA PRO A 2 -21.04 -34.12 -19.74
C PRO A 2 -20.15 -33.17 -20.54
N HIS A 3 -20.20 -31.88 -20.18
CA HIS A 3 -19.30 -30.87 -20.70
C HIS A 3 -17.91 -31.07 -20.12
N HIS A 4 -16.95 -31.36 -20.99
CA HIS A 4 -15.52 -31.33 -20.66
C HIS A 4 -15.08 -29.87 -20.46
N GLU A 5 -14.82 -29.47 -19.22
CA GLU A 5 -13.99 -28.33 -18.92
C GLU A 5 -12.55 -28.64 -19.29
N THR A 6 -12.05 -27.94 -20.28
CA THR A 6 -10.65 -28.03 -20.70
C THR A 6 -9.81 -27.20 -19.73
N GLU A 7 -9.24 -27.89 -18.76
CA GLU A 7 -8.24 -27.33 -17.85
C GLU A 7 -6.99 -26.92 -18.67
N ARG A 8 -6.86 -25.59 -18.87
CA ARG A 8 -5.71 -25.02 -19.57
C ARG A 8 -4.53 -24.95 -18.63
N ALA A 9 -3.65 -25.95 -18.68
CA ALA A 9 -2.38 -25.94 -17.97
C ALA A 9 -1.57 -24.71 -18.39
N LEU A 10 -1.24 -23.84 -17.43
CA LEU A 10 -0.29 -22.74 -17.60
C LEU A 10 1.13 -23.34 -17.68
N PRO A 11 2.03 -22.78 -18.51
CA PRO A 11 3.38 -23.31 -18.66
C PRO A 11 4.18 -23.13 -17.36
N ALA A 12 4.63 -24.23 -16.78
CA ALA A 12 5.62 -24.26 -15.72
C ALA A 12 6.99 -23.94 -16.34
N SER A 13 7.48 -22.71 -16.19
CA SER A 13 8.92 -22.36 -16.22
C SER A 13 9.10 -20.85 -15.99
N ALA A 14 9.03 -20.42 -14.75
CA ALA A 14 9.73 -19.22 -14.33
C ALA A 14 10.52 -19.62 -13.08
N THR A 15 11.81 -19.36 -13.07
CA THR A 15 12.66 -19.41 -11.88
C THR A 15 11.93 -18.69 -10.77
N ALA A 16 11.50 -19.42 -9.74
CA ALA A 16 10.66 -18.91 -8.66
C ALA A 16 11.44 -17.83 -7.90
N SER A 17 11.28 -16.57 -8.32
CA SER A 17 11.72 -15.44 -7.53
C SER A 17 10.98 -15.46 -6.20
N LYS A 18 11.70 -15.18 -5.11
CA LYS A 18 11.05 -15.11 -3.79
C LYS A 18 9.94 -14.05 -3.85
N PRO A 19 8.76 -14.33 -3.29
CA PRO A 19 7.69 -13.35 -3.26
C PRO A 19 8.10 -12.12 -2.41
N ASN A 20 7.66 -10.95 -2.83
CA ASN A 20 7.85 -9.71 -2.08
C ASN A 20 6.94 -9.66 -0.86
N ILE A 21 5.76 -10.29 -0.93
CA ILE A 21 4.79 -10.37 0.16
C ILE A 21 4.33 -11.82 0.28
N GLU A 22 4.40 -12.35 1.49
CA GLU A 22 3.87 -13.68 1.82
C GLU A 22 2.95 -13.57 3.04
N CYS A 23 1.73 -14.02 2.87
CA CYS A 23 0.73 -14.13 3.93
C CYS A 23 0.35 -15.61 4.08
N HIS A 24 0.54 -16.17 5.27
CA HIS A 24 0.16 -17.54 5.59
C HIS A 24 -0.84 -17.58 6.74
N ASN A 25 -2.08 -17.99 6.46
CA ASN A 25 -3.16 -18.12 7.44
C ASN A 25 -3.38 -16.87 8.29
N ILE A 26 -3.23 -15.69 7.69
CA ILE A 26 -3.42 -14.42 8.39
C ILE A 26 -4.85 -14.33 8.91
N ALA A 27 -4.98 -14.05 10.20
CA ALA A 27 -6.25 -13.76 10.84
C ALA A 27 -6.15 -12.50 11.70
N ARG A 28 -7.27 -11.78 11.84
CA ARG A 28 -7.36 -10.59 12.69
C ARG A 28 -8.62 -10.62 13.52
N PHE A 29 -8.40 -10.60 14.83
CA PHE A 29 -9.45 -10.56 15.84
C PHE A 29 -9.46 -9.20 16.53
N PHE A 30 -10.62 -8.63 16.67
CA PHE A 30 -10.87 -7.43 17.48
C PHE A 30 -11.74 -7.79 18.69
N PRO A 31 -11.22 -7.60 19.92
CA PRO A 31 -12.03 -7.83 21.12
C PRO A 31 -13.31 -6.99 21.13
N PRO A 32 -14.42 -7.45 21.75
CA PRO A 32 -14.51 -8.67 22.51
C PRO A 32 -14.86 -9.93 21.68
N ALA A 33 -15.33 -9.81 20.42
CA ALA A 33 -15.87 -10.98 19.73
C ALA A 33 -15.80 -10.95 18.18
N THR A 34 -15.05 -10.05 17.55
CA THR A 34 -15.13 -9.86 16.09
C THR A 34 -13.87 -10.37 15.37
N TRP A 35 -14.04 -11.40 14.55
CA TRP A 35 -13.06 -11.78 13.54
C TRP A 35 -13.27 -10.93 12.29
N ALA A 36 -12.37 -9.99 12.04
CA ALA A 36 -12.41 -9.16 10.85
C ALA A 36 -11.76 -9.81 9.62
N LEU A 37 -10.88 -10.80 9.86
CA LEU A 37 -10.21 -11.57 8.82
C LEU A 37 -9.92 -12.96 9.36
N LYS A 38 -10.07 -14.01 8.52
CA LYS A 38 -9.75 -15.39 8.87
C LYS A 38 -9.01 -16.08 7.72
N ASN A 39 -7.91 -16.75 8.06
CA ASN A 39 -7.19 -17.69 7.19
C ASN A 39 -6.83 -17.13 5.80
N ALA A 40 -6.45 -15.85 5.71
CA ALA A 40 -6.02 -15.29 4.45
C ALA A 40 -4.61 -15.77 4.10
N THR A 41 -4.47 -16.41 2.95
CA THR A 41 -3.19 -16.87 2.42
C THR A 41 -3.03 -16.37 1.00
N LEU A 42 -1.91 -15.67 0.73
CA LEU A 42 -1.55 -15.20 -0.60
C LEU A 42 -0.05 -14.92 -0.68
N SER A 43 0.48 -14.94 -1.89
CA SER A 43 1.85 -14.50 -2.18
C SER A 43 1.81 -13.53 -3.35
N ILE A 44 2.60 -12.46 -3.28
CA ILE A 44 2.71 -11.43 -4.33
C ILE A 44 4.18 -11.31 -4.72
N HIS A 45 4.46 -11.47 -6.00
CA HIS A 45 5.81 -11.37 -6.56
C HIS A 45 6.09 -9.98 -7.12
N GLU A 46 7.35 -9.74 -7.43
CA GLU A 46 7.78 -8.48 -8.06
C GLU A 46 7.07 -8.27 -9.40
N GLY A 47 6.58 -7.06 -9.63
CA GLY A 47 5.88 -6.68 -10.87
C GLY A 47 4.42 -7.13 -10.95
N GLU A 48 3.90 -7.88 -9.96
CA GLU A 48 2.50 -8.28 -9.96
C GLU A 48 1.56 -7.14 -9.56
N SER A 49 0.40 -7.11 -10.23
CA SER A 49 -0.75 -6.29 -9.84
C SER A 49 -1.85 -7.20 -9.31
N VAL A 50 -2.23 -7.03 -8.06
CA VAL A 50 -3.22 -7.89 -7.38
C VAL A 50 -4.45 -7.06 -6.98
N ALA A 51 -5.64 -7.55 -7.34
CA ALA A 51 -6.91 -6.97 -6.91
C ALA A 51 -7.54 -7.84 -5.82
N ILE A 52 -7.84 -7.24 -4.66
CA ILE A 52 -8.57 -7.90 -3.56
C ILE A 52 -10.05 -7.56 -3.71
N THR A 53 -10.87 -8.56 -4.04
CA THR A 53 -12.31 -8.41 -4.27
C THR A 53 -13.12 -9.15 -3.21
N GLY A 54 -14.40 -8.83 -3.08
CA GLY A 54 -15.31 -9.48 -2.13
C GLY A 54 -16.37 -8.54 -1.58
N ALA A 55 -17.35 -9.09 -0.88
CA ALA A 55 -18.46 -8.35 -0.28
C ALA A 55 -17.99 -7.31 0.76
N SER A 56 -18.84 -6.35 1.10
CA SER A 56 -18.56 -5.44 2.23
C SER A 56 -18.40 -6.25 3.52
N GLY A 57 -17.42 -5.89 4.35
CA GLY A 57 -17.14 -6.60 5.60
C GLY A 57 -16.34 -7.91 5.45
N SER A 58 -15.90 -8.31 4.23
CA SER A 58 -15.11 -9.53 4.04
C SER A 58 -13.64 -9.45 4.48
N GLY A 59 -13.20 -8.35 5.10
CA GLY A 59 -11.84 -8.21 5.63
C GLY A 59 -10.81 -7.62 4.67
N LYS A 60 -11.21 -7.15 3.46
CA LYS A 60 -10.28 -6.58 2.46
C LYS A 60 -9.41 -5.45 3.02
N SER A 61 -10.04 -4.47 3.66
CA SER A 61 -9.33 -3.31 4.25
C SER A 61 -8.44 -3.75 5.42
N THR A 62 -8.87 -4.75 6.20
CA THR A 62 -8.06 -5.34 7.28
C THR A 62 -6.82 -6.02 6.72
N LEU A 63 -6.97 -6.83 5.65
CA LEU A 63 -5.83 -7.47 4.99
C LEU A 63 -4.86 -6.44 4.42
N LEU A 64 -5.37 -5.41 3.72
CA LEU A 64 -4.53 -4.32 3.20
C LEU A 64 -3.81 -3.56 4.31
N SER A 65 -4.46 -3.32 5.46
CA SER A 65 -3.82 -2.68 6.62
C SER A 65 -2.70 -3.53 7.21
N ILE A 66 -2.88 -4.84 7.25
CA ILE A 66 -1.86 -5.79 7.75
C ILE A 66 -0.68 -5.86 6.77
N ILE A 67 -0.92 -6.05 5.47
CA ILE A 67 0.12 -6.06 4.43
C ILE A 67 0.87 -4.72 4.41
N GLY A 68 0.14 -3.62 4.59
CA GLY A 68 0.69 -2.28 4.67
C GLY A 68 1.40 -1.95 5.99
N LEU A 69 1.49 -2.89 6.93
CA LEU A 69 2.12 -2.71 8.25
C LEU A 69 1.47 -1.61 9.11
N LEU A 70 0.21 -1.25 8.82
CA LEU A 70 -0.59 -0.33 9.65
C LEU A 70 -1.24 -1.05 10.83
N ASP A 71 -1.47 -2.36 10.68
CA ASP A 71 -2.01 -3.24 11.71
C ASP A 71 -1.19 -4.53 11.80
N GLN A 72 -1.41 -5.34 12.83
CA GLN A 72 -0.76 -6.63 13.03
C GLN A 72 -1.76 -7.77 12.90
N PRO A 73 -1.36 -8.91 12.33
CA PRO A 73 -2.18 -10.10 12.42
C PRO A 73 -2.31 -10.55 13.89
N SER A 74 -3.47 -11.12 14.24
CA SER A 74 -3.63 -11.83 15.51
C SER A 74 -3.10 -13.26 15.44
N GLU A 75 -3.13 -13.84 14.23
CA GLU A 75 -2.63 -15.18 13.94
C GLU A 75 -2.06 -15.23 12.52
N GLY A 76 -1.20 -16.21 12.26
CA GLY A 76 -0.56 -16.41 10.97
C GLY A 76 0.79 -15.72 10.83
N GLU A 77 1.39 -15.82 9.65
CA GLU A 77 2.72 -15.30 9.36
C GLU A 77 2.65 -14.31 8.20
N LEU A 78 3.24 -13.12 8.40
CA LEU A 78 3.43 -12.11 7.37
C LEU A 78 4.91 -11.90 7.09
N LYS A 79 5.34 -12.11 5.85
CA LYS A 79 6.68 -11.73 5.41
C LYS A 79 6.61 -10.63 4.34
N ILE A 80 7.48 -9.64 4.48
CA ILE A 80 7.73 -8.58 3.48
C ILE A 80 9.21 -8.67 3.10
N LEU A 81 9.50 -8.86 1.82
CA LEU A 81 10.86 -9.04 1.30
C LEU A 81 11.65 -10.12 2.06
N GLY A 82 10.97 -11.21 2.45
CA GLY A 82 11.54 -12.33 3.21
C GLY A 82 11.72 -12.08 4.70
N GLN A 83 11.43 -10.88 5.23
CA GLN A 83 11.51 -10.57 6.66
C GLN A 83 10.15 -10.79 7.34
N ASN A 84 10.13 -11.46 8.50
CA ASN A 84 8.90 -11.66 9.26
C ASN A 84 8.45 -10.34 9.91
N MET A 85 7.34 -9.79 9.42
CA MET A 85 6.73 -8.56 9.90
C MET A 85 5.54 -8.80 10.86
N GLY A 86 5.03 -10.03 10.94
CA GLY A 86 3.90 -10.38 11.80
C GLY A 86 4.22 -10.22 13.29
N THR A 87 5.46 -10.48 13.68
CA THR A 87 5.95 -10.39 15.06
C THR A 87 6.92 -9.22 15.27
N ALA A 88 7.18 -8.42 14.25
CA ALA A 88 8.08 -7.28 14.32
C ALA A 88 7.56 -6.19 15.27
N SER A 89 8.48 -5.51 15.94
CA SER A 89 8.18 -4.36 16.79
C SER A 89 7.60 -3.19 15.96
N ASP A 90 6.96 -2.27 16.64
CA ASP A 90 6.40 -1.05 16.02
C ASP A 90 7.49 -0.21 15.31
N ALA A 91 8.68 -0.17 15.88
CA ALA A 91 9.83 0.53 15.31
C ALA A 91 10.27 -0.13 14.00
N GLU A 92 10.44 -1.45 13.97
CA GLU A 92 10.83 -2.21 12.77
C GLU A 92 9.77 -2.08 11.66
N ARG A 93 8.48 -2.21 12.00
CA ARG A 93 7.39 -2.01 11.03
C ARG A 93 7.35 -0.59 10.49
N THR A 94 7.64 0.42 11.33
CA THR A 94 7.70 1.82 10.89
C THR A 94 8.84 2.05 9.90
N VAL A 95 10.01 1.45 10.15
CA VAL A 95 11.13 1.51 9.20
C VAL A 95 10.78 0.81 7.89
N ALA A 96 10.28 -0.44 7.95
CA ALA A 96 9.90 -1.22 6.77
C ALA A 96 8.82 -0.51 5.95
N ARG A 97 7.81 0.07 6.60
CA ARG A 97 6.76 0.86 5.94
C ARG A 97 7.32 2.09 5.23
N ARG A 98 8.21 2.83 5.87
CA ARG A 98 8.85 4.02 5.28
C ARG A 98 9.67 3.67 4.05
N GLU A 99 10.36 2.53 4.05
CA GLU A 99 11.33 2.16 3.02
C GLU A 99 10.70 1.40 1.85
N HIS A 100 9.69 0.57 2.10
CA HIS A 100 9.23 -0.41 1.12
C HIS A 100 7.76 -0.27 0.74
N ILE A 101 6.95 0.54 1.45
CA ILE A 101 5.51 0.62 1.22
C ILE A 101 5.08 2.04 0.90
N ALA A 102 4.18 2.18 -0.06
CA ALA A 102 3.47 3.41 -0.33
C ALA A 102 1.96 3.13 -0.32
N PHE A 103 1.18 4.09 0.20
CA PHE A 103 -0.28 4.04 0.20
C PHE A 103 -0.87 5.14 -0.66
N VAL A 104 -1.86 4.76 -1.44
CA VAL A 104 -2.78 5.72 -2.06
C VAL A 104 -4.15 5.47 -1.44
N PHE A 105 -4.61 6.38 -0.58
CA PHE A 105 -5.89 6.27 0.10
C PHE A 105 -7.03 6.82 -0.75
N GLN A 106 -8.23 6.26 -0.57
CA GLN A 106 -9.44 6.75 -1.26
C GLN A 106 -9.77 8.21 -0.91
N ALA A 107 -9.47 8.65 0.31
CA ALA A 107 -9.69 10.01 0.79
C ALA A 107 -8.47 10.94 0.60
N TYR A 108 -7.48 10.51 -0.20
CA TYR A 108 -6.23 11.20 -0.54
C TYR A 108 -5.32 11.57 0.64
N HIS A 109 -5.85 11.86 1.81
CA HIS A 109 -5.17 12.21 3.07
C HIS A 109 -4.13 13.34 2.91
N LEU A 110 -4.41 14.31 2.04
CA LEU A 110 -3.58 15.50 1.93
C LEU A 110 -3.71 16.36 3.20
N ILE A 111 -2.60 16.97 3.59
CA ILE A 111 -2.58 17.88 4.73
C ILE A 111 -3.24 19.19 4.29
N ALA A 112 -4.40 19.49 4.85
CA ALA A 112 -5.32 20.51 4.36
C ALA A 112 -4.77 21.95 4.36
N HIS A 113 -3.83 22.26 5.25
CA HIS A 113 -3.21 23.57 5.38
C HIS A 113 -1.89 23.71 4.61
N LEU A 114 -1.42 22.67 3.95
CA LEU A 114 -0.26 22.66 3.07
C LEU A 114 -0.72 22.71 1.61
N ASN A 115 -0.01 23.46 0.77
CA ASN A 115 -0.26 23.47 -0.68
C ASN A 115 0.26 22.17 -1.35
N ALA A 116 0.09 22.05 -2.68
CA ALA A 116 0.51 20.86 -3.42
C ALA A 116 2.00 20.55 -3.22
N THR A 117 2.86 21.54 -3.43
CA THR A 117 4.31 21.40 -3.27
C THR A 117 4.69 21.00 -1.84
N GLU A 118 4.07 21.62 -0.86
CA GLU A 118 4.33 21.39 0.56
C GLU A 118 3.89 19.99 1.01
N ASN A 119 2.77 19.47 0.50
CA ASN A 119 2.31 18.10 0.77
C ASN A 119 3.35 17.09 0.31
N ILE A 120 3.84 17.21 -0.92
CA ILE A 120 4.89 16.31 -1.44
C ILE A 120 6.21 16.52 -0.68
N ALA A 121 6.60 17.78 -0.44
CA ALA A 121 7.82 18.09 0.30
C ALA A 121 7.80 17.51 1.72
N HIS A 122 6.62 17.52 2.38
CA HIS A 122 6.45 16.88 3.70
C HIS A 122 6.74 15.38 3.64
N THR A 123 6.14 14.67 2.69
CA THR A 123 6.37 13.22 2.49
C THR A 123 7.83 12.91 2.19
N LEU A 124 8.49 13.69 1.34
CA LEU A 124 9.91 13.52 1.02
C LEU A 124 10.81 13.70 2.26
N ARG A 125 10.50 14.68 3.12
CA ARG A 125 11.23 14.88 4.39
C ARG A 125 11.07 13.67 5.32
N MET A 126 9.85 13.15 5.44
CA MET A 126 9.59 11.94 6.26
C MET A 126 10.37 10.72 5.75
N ARG A 127 10.66 10.65 4.45
CA ARG A 127 11.52 9.64 3.82
C ARG A 127 13.03 9.96 3.93
N GLY A 128 13.43 11.03 4.61
CA GLY A 128 14.82 11.39 4.82
C GLY A 128 15.48 12.14 3.66
N VAL A 129 14.72 12.66 2.69
CA VAL A 129 15.29 13.47 1.60
C VAL A 129 15.84 14.77 2.17
N PRO A 130 17.12 15.13 1.87
CA PRO A 130 17.70 16.38 2.35
C PRO A 130 16.91 17.62 1.93
N GLY A 131 16.71 18.58 2.86
CA GLY A 131 15.86 19.75 2.66
C GLY A 131 16.16 20.57 1.39
N ARG A 132 17.45 20.67 0.99
CA ARG A 132 17.86 21.32 -0.25
C ARG A 132 17.30 20.68 -1.52
N GLN A 133 17.04 19.37 -1.50
CA GLN A 133 16.52 18.61 -2.64
C GLN A 133 15.00 18.47 -2.59
N THR A 134 14.41 18.61 -1.42
CA THR A 134 12.99 18.33 -1.18
C THR A 134 12.07 19.20 -2.07
N HIS A 135 12.32 20.51 -2.12
CA HIS A 135 11.50 21.42 -2.91
C HIS A 135 11.60 21.11 -4.41
N GLN A 136 12.82 20.95 -4.94
CA GLN A 136 13.03 20.65 -6.36
C GLN A 136 12.38 19.32 -6.76
N ARG A 137 12.51 18.28 -5.95
CA ARG A 137 11.87 16.98 -6.20
C ARG A 137 10.34 17.07 -6.15
N ALA A 138 9.79 17.89 -5.24
CA ALA A 138 8.36 18.11 -5.18
C ALA A 138 7.82 18.78 -6.44
N LEU A 139 8.53 19.80 -6.97
CA LEU A 139 8.17 20.44 -8.24
C LEU A 139 8.19 19.44 -9.40
N GLN A 140 9.26 18.68 -9.53
CA GLN A 140 9.39 17.65 -10.57
C GLN A 140 8.25 16.60 -10.50
N ALA A 141 7.90 16.14 -9.31
CA ALA A 141 6.80 15.20 -9.14
C ALA A 141 5.46 15.79 -9.59
N LEU A 142 5.19 17.07 -9.27
CA LEU A 142 3.97 17.73 -9.71
C LEU A 142 3.93 17.92 -11.23
N GLU A 143 5.05 18.24 -11.87
CA GLU A 143 5.15 18.32 -13.32
C GLU A 143 4.85 16.97 -13.98
N GLN A 144 5.40 15.85 -13.45
CA GLN A 144 5.17 14.50 -13.98
C GLN A 144 3.69 14.10 -13.98
N VAL A 145 2.91 14.58 -13.02
CA VAL A 145 1.46 14.31 -12.94
C VAL A 145 0.61 15.43 -13.56
N GLY A 146 1.22 16.37 -14.30
CA GLY A 146 0.53 17.47 -15.01
C GLY A 146 -0.02 18.56 -14.10
N LEU A 147 0.57 18.77 -12.91
CA LEU A 147 0.16 19.77 -11.92
C LEU A 147 1.18 20.92 -11.75
N GLY A 148 2.11 21.10 -12.70
CA GLY A 148 3.10 22.19 -12.66
C GLY A 148 2.50 23.60 -12.60
N HIS A 149 1.22 23.76 -12.98
CA HIS A 149 0.48 25.02 -12.90
C HIS A 149 -0.31 25.18 -11.57
N ARG A 150 -0.22 24.23 -10.63
CA ARG A 150 -1.02 24.16 -9.39
C ARG A 150 -0.18 24.10 -8.12
N LEU A 151 1.09 24.47 -8.20
CA LEU A 151 2.11 24.28 -7.16
C LEU A 151 1.72 24.80 -5.76
N GLU A 152 1.11 26.01 -5.72
CA GLU A 152 0.75 26.69 -4.48
C GLU A 152 -0.73 26.54 -4.09
N VAL A 153 -1.48 25.71 -4.81
CA VAL A 153 -2.91 25.52 -4.54
C VAL A 153 -3.12 24.61 -3.34
N LEU A 154 -4.00 25.03 -2.44
CA LEU A 154 -4.40 24.23 -1.27
C LEU A 154 -5.37 23.11 -1.68
N PRO A 155 -5.39 21.95 -0.99
CA PRO A 155 -6.27 20.81 -1.30
C PRO A 155 -7.75 21.19 -1.45
N ARG A 156 -8.27 22.08 -0.61
CA ARG A 156 -9.67 22.55 -0.69
C ARG A 156 -10.04 23.24 -2.00
N ASN A 157 -9.05 23.74 -2.74
CA ASN A 157 -9.22 24.43 -4.02
C ASN A 157 -8.85 23.55 -5.21
N MET A 158 -8.63 22.25 -4.98
CA MET A 158 -8.32 21.23 -5.99
C MET A 158 -9.54 20.37 -6.26
N SER A 159 -9.71 19.97 -7.51
CA SER A 159 -10.63 18.88 -7.86
C SER A 159 -10.19 17.55 -7.25
N GLY A 160 -11.09 16.58 -7.10
CA GLY A 160 -10.76 15.25 -6.59
C GLY A 160 -9.65 14.56 -7.40
N GLY A 161 -9.67 14.72 -8.72
CA GLY A 161 -8.61 14.18 -9.60
C GLY A 161 -7.26 14.87 -9.41
N GLU A 162 -7.22 16.19 -9.13
CA GLU A 162 -5.99 16.89 -8.79
C GLU A 162 -5.45 16.44 -7.43
N GLN A 163 -6.31 16.33 -6.41
CA GLN A 163 -5.94 15.82 -5.09
C GLN A 163 -5.38 14.39 -5.17
N GLN A 164 -6.00 13.54 -5.99
CA GLN A 164 -5.52 12.18 -6.21
C GLN A 164 -4.12 12.17 -6.85
N ARG A 165 -3.87 13.00 -7.86
CA ARG A 165 -2.54 13.12 -8.49
C ARG A 165 -1.46 13.68 -7.56
N VAL A 166 -1.82 14.51 -6.59
CA VAL A 166 -0.88 14.95 -5.54
C VAL A 166 -0.58 13.83 -4.55
N ALA A 167 -1.56 12.92 -4.31
CA ALA A 167 -1.43 11.82 -3.34
C ALA A 167 -0.66 10.60 -3.88
N VAL A 168 -0.50 10.47 -5.20
CA VAL A 168 0.24 9.38 -5.87
C VAL A 168 1.72 9.69 -5.96
#